data_769bff8e1867cd74477bd4b367d8574c
#
_entry.id   769bff8e1867cd74477bd4b367d8574c
#
_cell.length_a   1.000
_cell.length_b   1.000
_cell.length_c   1.000
_cell.angle_alpha   90.00
_cell.angle_beta   90.00
_cell.angle_gamma   90.00
#
_symmetry.space_group_name_H-M   'P 1'
#
loop_
_entity.id
_entity.type
_entity.pdbx_description
1 polymer ?
#
loop_
_entity_poly.entity_id
_entity_poly.type
_entity_poly.pdbx_seq_one_letter_code
_entity_poly.pdbx_strand_id
1 'polypeptide(L)'
;LLIFHRIEVLVDVRRIPKSRFKHFDGENLKVLNSYGIEYIQKPNLGGFRKKILKESLNKAIKSPGFRNYADFMLTDEFEREILDLIDIAKRKRTAIMCAEKFFWKCHRKFISDYLCLKGFKVVHIIDHRTLIHKISKNARIEKGKLIYDLEL
;
A
#
# COMPACT_ATOMS: atom_id res chain seq x y z
N LEU A 1 -2.96 -19.24 -1.73
CA LEU A 1 -2.37 -18.16 -2.54
C LEU A 1 -1.07 -17.65 -1.92
N LEU A 2 -1.09 -17.28 -0.63
CA LEU A 2 0.10 -16.78 0.06
C LEU A 2 1.21 -17.84 0.11
N ILE A 3 0.88 -19.08 0.41
CA ILE A 3 1.84 -20.20 0.42
C ILE A 3 2.40 -20.43 -0.97
N PHE A 4 1.56 -20.41 -2.00
CA PHE A 4 1.99 -20.57 -3.40
C PHE A 4 3.05 -19.53 -3.77
N HIS A 5 2.89 -18.28 -3.34
CA HIS A 5 3.83 -17.20 -3.60
C HIS A 5 4.94 -17.09 -2.55
N ARG A 6 5.02 -18.03 -1.62
CA ARG A 6 6.04 -18.09 -0.55
C ARG A 6 6.09 -16.86 0.34
N ILE A 7 4.92 -16.29 0.64
CA ILE A 7 4.82 -15.12 1.51
C ILE A 7 5.07 -15.53 2.96
N GLU A 8 5.94 -14.80 3.64
CA GLU A 8 6.30 -15.01 5.04
C GLU A 8 5.59 -14.03 5.97
N VAL A 9 5.28 -12.83 5.48
CA VAL A 9 4.59 -11.79 6.24
C VAL A 9 3.49 -11.19 5.37
N LEU A 10 2.28 -11.11 5.93
CA LEU A 10 1.16 -10.38 5.34
C LEU A 10 0.92 -9.11 6.15
N VAL A 11 1.10 -7.96 5.52
CA VAL A 11 0.83 -6.66 6.14
C VAL A 11 -0.51 -6.13 5.65
N ASP A 12 -1.43 -5.99 6.58
CA ASP A 12 -2.77 -5.48 6.32
C ASP A 12 -2.75 -3.95 6.42
N VAL A 13 -2.90 -3.29 5.28
CA VAL A 13 -2.90 -1.82 5.19
C VAL A 13 -4.31 -1.24 5.13
N ARG A 14 -5.31 -1.97 5.62
CA ARG A 14 -6.65 -1.42 5.80
C ARG A 14 -6.68 -0.55 7.05
N ARG A 15 -7.32 0.60 6.96
CA ARG A 15 -7.51 1.47 8.12
C ARG A 15 -8.33 0.78 9.20
N ILE A 16 -9.38 0.07 8.78
CA ILE A 16 -10.21 -0.77 9.64
C ILE A 16 -10.17 -2.18 9.06
N PRO A 17 -9.54 -3.16 9.76
CA PRO A 17 -9.38 -4.51 9.25
C PRO A 17 -10.66 -5.34 9.43
N LYS A 18 -11.74 -4.88 8.85
CA LYS A 18 -13.05 -5.53 8.84
C LYS A 18 -13.48 -5.83 7.43
N SER A 19 -14.28 -6.88 7.27
CA SER A 19 -14.84 -7.29 5.99
C SER A 19 -16.24 -7.88 6.19
N ARG A 20 -17.10 -7.75 5.19
CA ARG A 20 -18.36 -8.51 5.16
C ARG A 20 -18.13 -10.02 5.07
N PHE A 21 -16.97 -10.43 4.58
CA PHE A 21 -16.52 -11.82 4.59
C PHE A 21 -15.68 -12.05 5.84
N LYS A 22 -16.21 -12.77 6.82
CA LYS A 22 -15.59 -12.95 8.13
C LYS A 22 -14.17 -13.49 8.07
N HIS A 23 -13.86 -14.35 7.12
CA HIS A 23 -12.52 -14.91 6.98
C HIS A 23 -11.47 -13.86 6.60
N PHE A 24 -11.87 -12.68 6.15
CA PHE A 24 -10.98 -11.54 5.91
C PHE A 24 -10.96 -10.50 7.03
N ASP A 25 -11.71 -10.72 8.10
CA ASP A 25 -11.55 -9.88 9.32
C ASP A 25 -10.16 -10.09 9.91
N GLY A 26 -9.55 -9.01 10.39
CA GLY A 26 -8.20 -9.06 10.98
C GLY A 26 -8.05 -10.10 12.09
N GLU A 27 -9.07 -10.24 12.94
CA GLU A 27 -9.06 -11.26 13.99
C GLU A 27 -8.96 -12.68 13.42
N ASN A 28 -9.63 -12.96 12.32
CA ASN A 28 -9.63 -14.27 11.68
C ASN A 28 -8.36 -14.49 10.85
N LEU A 29 -7.74 -13.44 10.34
CA LEU A 29 -6.48 -13.53 9.61
C LEU A 29 -5.30 -13.93 10.50
N LYS A 30 -5.43 -13.82 11.82
CA LYS A 30 -4.42 -14.31 12.76
C LYS A 30 -4.18 -15.82 12.65
N VAL A 31 -5.11 -16.55 12.05
CA VAL A 31 -4.92 -17.99 11.76
C VAL A 31 -3.70 -18.23 10.85
N LEU A 32 -3.28 -17.24 10.08
CA LEU A 32 -2.10 -17.35 9.22
C LEU A 32 -0.84 -17.67 10.00
N ASN A 33 -0.75 -17.27 11.27
CA ASN A 33 0.39 -17.57 12.13
C ASN A 33 0.60 -19.08 12.30
N SER A 34 -0.48 -19.87 12.29
CA SER A 34 -0.37 -21.33 12.35
C SER A 34 0.15 -21.97 11.07
N TYR A 35 0.19 -21.21 9.97
CA TYR A 35 0.75 -21.63 8.70
C TYR A 35 2.16 -21.06 8.45
N GLY A 36 2.78 -20.48 9.47
CA GLY A 36 4.09 -19.87 9.35
C GLY A 36 4.11 -18.51 8.64
N ILE A 37 2.95 -17.87 8.50
CA ILE A 37 2.82 -16.54 7.90
C ILE A 37 2.46 -15.55 9.00
N GLU A 38 3.36 -14.61 9.26
CA GLU A 38 3.10 -13.56 10.25
C GLU A 38 2.07 -12.56 9.70
N TYR A 39 1.04 -12.27 10.48
CA TYR A 39 0.04 -11.28 10.13
C TYR A 39 0.25 -10.00 10.94
N ILE A 40 0.45 -8.88 10.26
CA ILE A 40 0.71 -7.57 10.88
C ILE A 40 -0.33 -6.57 10.35
N GLN A 41 -0.95 -5.81 11.25
CA GLN A 41 -1.84 -4.70 10.90
C GLN A 41 -1.07 -3.39 10.92
N LYS A 42 -1.22 -2.60 9.83
CA LYS A 42 -0.69 -1.24 9.73
C LYS A 42 -1.80 -0.28 9.31
N PRO A 43 -2.75 0.00 10.21
CA PRO A 43 -3.89 0.86 9.88
C PRO A 43 -3.48 2.30 9.53
N ASN A 44 -2.32 2.75 10.02
CA ASN A 44 -1.82 4.09 9.71
C ASN A 44 -1.33 4.24 8.26
N LEU A 45 -1.21 3.15 7.52
CA LEU A 45 -1.00 3.19 6.06
C LEU A 45 -2.33 3.08 5.28
N GLY A 46 -3.44 3.01 5.97
CA GLY A 46 -4.76 2.83 5.37
C GLY A 46 -5.23 4.03 4.56
N GLY A 47 -6.23 3.79 3.71
CA GLY A 47 -6.91 4.81 2.90
C GLY A 47 -7.92 5.62 3.71
N PHE A 48 -8.87 6.25 3.02
CA PHE A 48 -9.90 7.10 3.62
C PHE A 48 -9.32 8.27 4.40
N ARG A 49 -8.33 8.96 3.82
CA ARG A 49 -7.70 10.11 4.44
C ARG A 49 -8.53 11.38 4.27
N LYS A 50 -8.52 12.21 5.30
CA LYS A 50 -9.13 13.53 5.25
C LYS A 50 -8.24 14.50 4.49
N LYS A 51 -8.84 15.56 3.94
CA LYS A 51 -8.10 16.66 3.33
C LYS A 51 -7.24 17.35 4.40
N ILE A 52 -5.94 17.43 4.15
CA ILE A 52 -4.98 18.06 5.05
C ILE A 52 -4.37 19.35 4.48
N LEU A 53 -4.42 19.52 3.15
CA LEU A 53 -3.91 20.71 2.47
C LEU A 53 -5.06 21.46 1.81
N LYS A 54 -5.09 22.78 1.97
CA LYS A 54 -6.06 23.64 1.28
C LYS A 54 -5.87 23.53 -0.24
N GLU A 55 -4.62 23.56 -0.69
CA GLU A 55 -4.23 23.37 -2.08
C GLU A 55 -3.24 22.23 -2.18
N SER A 56 -3.65 21.16 -2.84
CA SER A 56 -2.81 20.00 -3.06
C SER A 56 -1.83 20.25 -4.22
N LEU A 57 -0.60 19.79 -4.05
CA LEU A 57 0.37 19.72 -5.16
C LEU A 57 0.03 18.57 -6.13
N ASN A 58 -0.76 17.60 -5.70
CA ASN A 58 -1.09 16.39 -6.46
C ASN A 58 -2.26 16.63 -7.43
N LYS A 59 -2.12 17.64 -8.27
CA LYS A 59 -3.19 18.15 -9.14
C LYS A 59 -3.60 17.19 -10.25
N ALA A 60 -2.74 16.25 -10.61
CA ALA A 60 -3.05 15.27 -11.65
C ALA A 60 -3.98 14.15 -11.14
N ILE A 61 -4.18 14.03 -9.84
CA ILE A 61 -5.10 13.08 -9.26
C ILE A 61 -6.48 13.74 -9.11
N LYS A 62 -7.45 13.24 -9.86
CA LYS A 62 -8.79 13.83 -9.90
C LYS A 62 -9.70 13.36 -8.77
N SER A 63 -9.54 12.12 -8.32
CA SER A 63 -10.31 11.58 -7.19
C SER A 63 -9.91 12.27 -5.89
N PRO A 64 -10.86 12.91 -5.16
CA PRO A 64 -10.53 13.58 -3.90
C PRO A 64 -9.92 12.63 -2.85
N GLY A 65 -10.44 11.42 -2.73
CA GLY A 65 -9.92 10.44 -1.78
C GLY A 65 -8.49 10.02 -2.09
N PHE A 66 -8.17 9.79 -3.34
CA PHE A 66 -6.79 9.45 -3.75
C PHE A 66 -5.86 10.65 -3.66
N ARG A 67 -6.34 11.84 -3.97
CA ARG A 67 -5.55 13.07 -3.80
C ARG A 67 -5.19 13.28 -2.33
N ASN A 68 -6.14 13.07 -1.43
CA ASN A 68 -5.89 13.15 0.02
C ASN A 68 -4.83 12.13 0.46
N TYR A 69 -4.85 10.93 -0.10
CA TYR A 69 -3.83 9.93 0.21
C TYR A 69 -2.45 10.36 -0.31
N ALA A 70 -2.37 10.87 -1.53
CA ALA A 70 -1.12 11.38 -2.07
C ALA A 70 -0.56 12.55 -1.25
N ASP A 71 -1.43 13.42 -0.73
CA ASP A 71 -1.03 14.48 0.19
C ASP A 71 -0.50 13.91 1.51
N PHE A 72 -1.15 12.87 2.05
CA PHE A 72 -0.70 12.15 3.23
C PHE A 72 0.71 11.57 3.03
N MET A 73 1.03 11.09 1.83
CA MET A 73 2.36 10.54 1.52
C MET A 73 3.49 11.57 1.64
N LEU A 74 3.18 12.86 1.65
CA LEU A 74 4.16 13.93 1.83
C LEU A 74 4.43 14.24 3.31
N THR A 75 3.75 13.58 4.23
CA THR A 75 3.86 13.81 5.67
C THR A 75 4.94 12.94 6.32
N ASP A 76 5.44 13.40 7.47
CA ASP A 76 6.37 12.62 8.30
C ASP A 76 5.72 11.37 8.87
N GLU A 77 4.42 11.41 9.14
CA GLU A 77 3.66 10.24 9.62
C GLU A 77 3.71 9.10 8.60
N PHE A 78 3.43 9.38 7.33
CA PHE A 78 3.56 8.39 6.28
C PHE A 78 4.98 7.84 6.19
N GLU A 79 5.97 8.71 6.25
CA GLU A 79 7.37 8.31 6.13
C GLU A 79 7.79 7.35 7.24
N ARG A 80 7.39 7.61 8.49
CA ARG A 80 7.65 6.69 9.60
C ARG A 80 7.01 5.33 9.37
N GLU A 81 5.74 5.31 8.97
CA GLU A 81 5.00 4.06 8.77
C GLU A 81 5.54 3.25 7.60
N ILE A 82 5.90 3.91 6.50
CA ILE A 82 6.42 3.21 5.32
C ILE A 82 7.85 2.69 5.56
N LEU A 83 8.66 3.40 6.34
CA LEU A 83 9.99 2.93 6.71
C LEU A 83 9.93 1.67 7.55
N ASP A 84 8.96 1.56 8.44
CA ASP A 84 8.73 0.34 9.21
C ASP A 84 8.31 -0.83 8.31
N LEU A 85 7.43 -0.58 7.35
CA LEU A 85 7.08 -1.58 6.33
C LEU A 85 8.30 -2.02 5.51
N ILE A 86 9.12 -1.07 5.09
CA ILE A 86 10.34 -1.35 4.33
C ILE A 86 11.30 -2.21 5.15
N ASP A 87 11.45 -1.94 6.43
CA ASP A 87 12.29 -2.73 7.31
C ASP A 87 11.83 -4.19 7.40
N ILE A 88 10.53 -4.40 7.51
CA ILE A 88 9.94 -5.75 7.46
C ILE A 88 10.24 -6.42 6.12
N ALA A 89 10.02 -5.71 5.02
CA ALA A 89 10.17 -6.25 3.66
C ALA A 89 11.63 -6.59 3.32
N LYS A 90 12.60 -5.92 3.93
CA LYS A 90 14.02 -6.25 3.77
C LYS A 90 14.40 -7.57 4.44
N ARG A 91 13.69 -7.97 5.46
CA ARG A 91 14.00 -9.17 6.26
C ARG A 91 13.25 -10.40 5.81
N LYS A 92 12.04 -10.24 5.31
CA LYS A 92 11.15 -11.35 4.94
C LYS A 92 10.37 -11.04 3.67
N ARG A 93 10.00 -12.11 2.97
CA ARG A 93 9.14 -11.99 1.79
C ARG A 93 7.74 -11.55 2.22
N THR A 94 7.41 -10.30 1.90
CA THR A 94 6.25 -9.59 2.45
C THR A 94 5.23 -9.29 1.35
N ALA A 95 3.96 -9.49 1.65
CA ALA A 95 2.86 -9.01 0.85
C ALA A 95 2.03 -7.99 1.63
N ILE A 96 1.48 -7.01 0.94
CA ILE A 96 0.51 -6.05 1.50
C ILE A 96 -0.88 -6.36 0.98
N MET A 97 -1.89 -6.20 1.83
CA MET A 97 -3.28 -6.42 1.45
C MET A 97 -4.17 -5.26 1.87
N CYS A 98 -5.25 -5.06 1.11
CA CYS A 98 -6.36 -4.21 1.50
C CYS A 98 -7.69 -4.89 1.09
N ALA A 99 -8.79 -4.14 1.16
CA ALA A 99 -10.12 -4.66 0.82
C ALA A 99 -10.33 -4.87 -0.68
N GLU A 100 -9.58 -4.17 -1.53
CA GLU A 100 -9.73 -4.22 -2.98
C GLU A 100 -8.86 -5.32 -3.61
N LYS A 101 -9.43 -6.07 -4.54
CA LYS A 101 -8.68 -7.08 -5.30
C LYS A 101 -7.62 -6.43 -6.18
N PHE A 102 -7.99 -5.39 -6.91
CA PHE A 102 -7.11 -4.75 -7.88
C PHE A 102 -6.42 -3.52 -7.28
N PHE A 103 -5.09 -3.50 -7.36
CA PHE A 103 -4.28 -2.45 -6.76
C PHE A 103 -4.61 -1.05 -7.31
N TRP A 104 -4.99 -0.96 -8.59
CA TRP A 104 -5.29 0.33 -9.22
C TRP A 104 -6.60 0.96 -8.76
N LYS A 105 -7.43 0.21 -8.04
CA LYS A 105 -8.67 0.69 -7.44
C LYS A 105 -8.53 1.08 -5.97
N CYS A 106 -7.32 1.04 -5.44
CA CYS A 106 -7.09 1.37 -4.04
C CYS A 106 -5.76 2.09 -3.82
N HIS A 107 -5.55 2.54 -2.59
CA HIS A 107 -4.34 3.27 -2.20
C HIS A 107 -3.05 2.44 -2.27
N ARG A 108 -3.12 1.12 -2.41
CA ARG A 108 -1.92 0.30 -2.61
C ARG A 108 -1.11 0.72 -3.84
N LYS A 109 -1.74 1.32 -4.84
CA LYS A 109 -1.00 1.83 -6.00
C LYS A 109 0.02 2.91 -5.60
N PHE A 110 -0.33 3.75 -4.65
CA PHE A 110 0.55 4.81 -4.14
C PHE A 110 1.67 4.24 -3.26
N ILE A 111 1.35 3.29 -2.40
CA ILE A 111 2.35 2.56 -1.61
C ILE A 111 3.33 1.87 -2.55
N SER A 112 2.83 1.23 -3.60
CA SER A 112 3.64 0.54 -4.60
C SER A 112 4.55 1.51 -5.36
N ASP A 113 4.04 2.67 -5.75
CA ASP A 113 4.86 3.72 -6.38
C ASP A 113 6.02 4.14 -5.47
N TYR A 114 5.73 4.36 -4.19
CA TYR A 114 6.76 4.77 -3.23
C TYR A 114 7.81 3.68 -3.00
N LEU A 115 7.38 2.43 -2.90
CA LEU A 115 8.30 1.30 -2.74
C LEU A 115 9.20 1.13 -3.97
N CYS A 116 8.65 1.32 -5.18
CA CYS A 116 9.45 1.32 -6.41
C CYS A 116 10.47 2.46 -6.41
N LEU A 117 10.07 3.65 -5.95
CA LEU A 117 10.99 4.78 -5.80
C LEU A 117 12.18 4.42 -4.88
N LYS A 118 11.94 3.63 -3.84
CA LYS A 118 12.98 3.18 -2.90
C LYS A 118 13.77 1.96 -3.37
N GLY A 119 13.56 1.51 -4.62
CA GLY A 119 14.34 0.46 -5.24
C GLY A 119 13.77 -0.95 -5.08
N PHE A 120 12.57 -1.10 -4.55
CA PHE A 120 11.92 -2.41 -4.45
C PHE A 120 11.29 -2.82 -5.77
N LYS A 121 11.39 -4.09 -6.09
CA LYS A 121 10.56 -4.71 -7.12
C LYS A 121 9.21 -5.05 -6.47
N VAL A 122 8.15 -4.36 -6.88
CA VAL A 122 6.80 -4.60 -6.38
C VAL A 122 6.05 -5.46 -7.37
N VAL A 123 5.50 -6.57 -6.88
CA VAL A 123 4.77 -7.55 -7.70
C VAL A 123 3.35 -7.66 -7.15
N HIS A 124 2.37 -7.40 -8.00
CA HIS A 124 0.96 -7.56 -7.64
C HIS A 124 0.52 -9.01 -7.85
N ILE A 125 -0.01 -9.61 -6.81
CA ILE A 125 -0.57 -10.96 -6.86
C ILE A 125 -2.05 -10.85 -7.26
N ILE A 126 -2.38 -11.39 -8.42
CA ILE A 126 -3.74 -11.48 -8.93
C ILE A 126 -4.01 -12.96 -9.16
N ASP A 127 -4.53 -13.65 -8.17
CA ASP A 127 -4.62 -15.12 -8.12
C ASP A 127 -3.22 -15.78 -8.24
N HIS A 128 -3.00 -16.76 -9.10
CA HIS A 128 -1.68 -17.36 -9.35
C HIS A 128 -0.83 -16.56 -10.34
N ARG A 129 -1.43 -15.56 -10.99
CA ARG A 129 -0.74 -14.67 -11.91
C ARG A 129 -0.20 -13.47 -11.16
N THR A 130 0.85 -12.89 -11.70
CA THR A 130 1.49 -11.71 -11.12
C THR A 130 1.67 -10.62 -12.16
N LEU A 131 1.77 -9.38 -11.68
CA LEU A 131 2.03 -8.20 -12.51
C LEU A 131 3.09 -7.35 -11.82
N ILE A 132 4.16 -7.00 -12.54
CA ILE A 132 5.20 -6.13 -12.02
C ILE A 132 4.69 -4.68 -12.02
N HIS A 133 4.79 -4.01 -10.89
CA HIS A 133 4.37 -2.62 -10.76
C HIS A 133 5.34 -1.68 -11.47
N LYS A 134 4.79 -0.67 -12.11
CA LYS A 134 5.53 0.47 -12.66
C LYS A 134 4.99 1.74 -12.01
N ILE A 135 5.88 2.66 -11.68
CA ILE A 135 5.48 3.96 -11.10
C ILE A 135 4.49 4.65 -12.03
N SER A 136 3.46 5.25 -11.46
CA SER A 136 2.42 5.97 -12.20
C SER A 136 3.03 7.07 -13.06
N LYS A 137 2.58 7.18 -14.30
CA LYS A 137 3.15 8.12 -15.29
C LYS A 137 2.95 9.59 -14.92
N ASN A 138 1.93 9.90 -14.12
CA ASN A 138 1.65 11.25 -13.65
C ASN A 138 2.46 11.65 -12.41
N ALA A 139 3.32 10.78 -11.92
CA ALA A 139 4.18 11.05 -10.77
C ALA A 139 5.53 11.61 -11.21
N ARG A 140 6.02 12.61 -10.47
CA ARG A 140 7.41 13.06 -10.57
C ARG A 140 8.07 12.96 -9.21
N ILE A 141 9.38 12.90 -9.22
CA ILE A 141 10.18 12.78 -8.01
C ILE A 141 10.74 14.16 -7.67
N GLU A 142 10.52 14.60 -6.44
CA GLU A 142 11.08 15.83 -5.91
C GLU A 142 11.58 15.60 -4.49
N LYS A 143 12.89 15.81 -4.28
CA LYS A 143 13.55 15.66 -2.97
C LYS A 143 13.23 14.32 -2.29
N GLY A 144 13.25 13.23 -3.07
CA GLY A 144 12.97 11.89 -2.58
C GLY A 144 11.49 11.59 -2.30
N LYS A 145 10.58 12.44 -2.72
CA LYS A 145 9.13 12.29 -2.57
C LYS A 145 8.44 12.26 -3.92
N LEU A 146 7.24 11.69 -3.95
CA LEU A 146 6.41 11.62 -5.15
C LEU A 146 5.36 12.73 -5.14
N ILE A 147 5.28 13.47 -6.23
CA ILE A 147 4.24 14.47 -6.48
C ILE A 147 3.54 14.08 -7.78
N TYR A 148 2.22 14.00 -7.74
CA TYR A 148 1.39 13.58 -8.87
C TYR A 148 0.80 14.81 -9.55
N ASP A 149 1.63 15.49 -10.34
CA ASP A 149 1.25 16.72 -11.03
C ASP A 149 1.57 16.73 -12.53
N LEU A 150 2.07 15.63 -13.09
CA LEU A 150 2.32 15.54 -14.51
C LEU A 150 1.01 15.27 -15.27
N GLU A 151 0.73 16.09 -16.27
CA GLU A 151 -0.38 15.86 -17.19
C GLU A 151 0.02 14.84 -18.25
N LEU A 152 -0.90 13.94 -18.55
CA LEU A 152 -0.69 12.89 -19.55
C LEU A 152 -1.36 13.26 -20.86
#